data_ba09df21061bdc39ac8f4b0d9c9d4540
#
_entry.id   ba09df21061bdc39ac8f4b0d9c9d4540
#
_cell.length_a   1.000
_cell.length_b   1.000
_cell.length_c   1.000
_cell.angle_alpha   90.00
_cell.angle_beta   90.00
_cell.angle_gamma   90.00
#
_symmetry.space_group_name_H-M   'P 1'
#
loop_
_entity.id
_entity.type
_entity.pdbx_description
1 polymer ?
#
loop_
_entity_poly.entity_id
_entity_poly.type
_entity_poly.pdbx_seq_one_letter_code
_entity_poly.pdbx_strand_id
1 'polypeptide(L)' 'MGKQKFYVVWDGVTPGIYTSWTECQLQVKGYDSAKYKSFDNREEAERAFAASPYAYIGKNAKKK' A
#
# COMPACT_ATOMS: atom_id res chain seq x y z
N MET A 1 -17.37 4.89 14.68
CA MET A 1 -16.93 5.06 14.52
C MET A 1 -15.83 4.73 14.10
N GLY A 2 -15.26 4.18 13.80
CA GLY A 2 -14.04 3.89 13.34
C GLY A 2 -13.57 4.70 12.25
N LYS A 3 -12.30 4.88 12.16
CA LYS A 3 -11.75 5.56 11.09
C LYS A 3 -11.59 4.67 9.94
N GLN A 4 -11.77 5.17 8.79
CA GLN A 4 -11.58 4.46 7.55
C GLN A 4 -10.10 4.44 7.24
N LYS A 5 -9.60 3.28 6.90
CA LYS A 5 -8.21 3.18 6.50
C LYS A 5 -8.13 3.00 5.00
N PHE A 6 -7.05 3.47 4.43
CA PHE A 6 -6.84 3.35 2.99
C PHE A 6 -5.54 2.59 2.76
N TYR A 7 -5.61 1.51 2.03
CA TYR A 7 -4.46 0.66 1.81
C TYR A 7 -3.95 0.84 0.39
N VAL A 8 -2.70 1.20 0.29
CA VAL A 8 -2.08 1.42 -1.01
C VAL A 8 -1.26 0.18 -1.35
N VAL A 9 -1.54 -0.40 -2.49
CA VAL A 9 -0.78 -1.56 -2.95
C VAL A 9 0.00 -1.13 -4.17
N TRP A 10 1.30 -1.09 -4.04
CA TRP A 10 2.15 -0.74 -5.17
C TRP A 10 2.49 -1.97 -5.97
N ASP A 11 2.81 -3.07 -5.28
CA ASP A 11 3.12 -4.33 -5.94
C ASP A 11 2.21 -5.39 -5.40
N GLY A 12 1.40 -5.94 -6.24
CA GLY A 12 0.45 -6.97 -5.87
C GLY A 12 -0.23 -7.43 -7.13
N VAL A 13 -1.26 -8.27 -6.97
CA VAL A 13 -2.00 -8.76 -8.11
C VAL A 13 -2.60 -7.60 -8.88
N THR A 14 -3.24 -6.68 -8.17
CA THR A 14 -3.81 -5.51 -8.81
C THR A 14 -3.45 -4.29 -7.98
N PRO A 15 -2.47 -3.53 -8.39
CA PRO A 15 -2.09 -2.34 -7.64
C PRO A 15 -3.23 -1.33 -7.60
N GLY A 16 -3.31 -0.59 -6.52
CA GLY A 16 -4.36 0.40 -6.38
C GLY A 16 -4.55 0.79 -4.94
N ILE A 17 -5.62 1.54 -4.69
CA ILE A 17 -5.94 1.97 -3.34
C ILE A 17 -7.21 1.25 -2.91
N TYR A 18 -7.13 0.59 -1.77
CA TYR A 18 -8.25 -0.18 -1.26
C TYR A 18 -8.70 0.36 0.08
N THR A 19 -9.98 0.28 0.35
CA THR A 19 -10.51 0.80 1.60
C THR A 19 -10.83 -0.31 2.58
N SER A 20 -10.52 -1.54 2.23
CA SER A 20 -10.80 -2.68 3.09
C SER A 20 -9.57 -3.55 3.17
N TRP A 21 -9.24 -3.99 4.37
CA TRP A 21 -8.08 -4.86 4.53
C TRP A 21 -8.29 -6.17 3.77
N THR A 22 -9.53 -6.65 3.76
CA THR A 22 -9.82 -7.89 3.05
C THR A 22 -9.47 -7.77 1.58
N GLU A 23 -9.83 -6.66 0.97
CA GLU A 23 -9.51 -6.47 -0.43
C GLU A 23 -8.02 -6.28 -0.65
N CYS A 24 -7.38 -5.54 0.23
CA CYS A 24 -5.96 -5.33 0.11
C CYS A 24 -5.22 -6.65 0.26
N GLN A 25 -5.64 -7.46 1.22
CA GLN A 25 -5.02 -8.73 1.48
C GLN A 25 -5.11 -9.65 0.27
N LEU A 26 -6.21 -9.60 -0.46
CA LEU A 26 -6.38 -10.44 -1.61
C LEU A 26 -5.37 -10.08 -2.71
N GLN A 27 -4.92 -8.85 -2.73
CA GLN A 27 -3.98 -8.44 -3.76
C GLN A 27 -2.55 -8.80 -3.41
N VAL A 28 -2.26 -8.97 -2.14
CA VAL A 28 -0.89 -9.24 -1.73
C VAL A 28 -0.67 -10.66 -1.26
N LYS A 29 -1.74 -11.38 -1.00
CA LYS A 29 -1.63 -12.71 -0.48
C LYS A 29 -0.94 -13.63 -1.49
N GLY A 30 0.11 -14.28 -1.08
CA GLY A 30 0.84 -15.16 -1.98
C GLY A 30 1.65 -14.43 -3.03
N TYR A 31 1.67 -13.12 -2.99
CA TYR A 31 2.41 -12.36 -3.98
C TYR A 31 3.80 -12.06 -3.43
N ASP A 32 4.79 -12.55 -4.12
CA ASP A 32 6.15 -12.37 -3.69
C ASP A 32 6.55 -10.91 -3.72
N SER A 33 7.17 -10.44 -2.67
CA SER A 33 7.64 -9.07 -2.63
C SER A 33 6.54 -8.03 -2.76
N ALA A 34 5.36 -8.35 -2.26
CA ALA A 34 4.28 -7.38 -2.31
C ALA A 34 4.65 -6.13 -1.50
N LYS A 35 4.27 -4.99 -2.01
CA LYS A 35 4.55 -3.73 -1.33
C LYS A 35 3.25 -2.99 -1.11
N TYR A 36 2.94 -2.72 0.13
CA TYR A 36 1.70 -2.03 0.45
C TYR A 36 1.85 -1.32 1.80
N LYS A 37 0.96 -0.38 2.05
CA LYS A 37 1.00 0.36 3.28
C LYS A 37 -0.36 0.98 3.52
N SER A 38 -0.74 1.14 4.78
CA SER A 38 -2.02 1.73 5.10
C SER A 38 -1.84 3.19 5.48
N PHE A 39 -2.87 3.96 5.22
CA PHE A 39 -2.86 5.39 5.52
C PHE A 39 -4.18 5.75 6.18
N ASP A 40 -4.16 6.83 6.94
CA ASP A 40 -5.35 7.24 7.67
C ASP A 40 -6.27 8.13 6.85
N ASN A 41 -5.77 8.72 5.78
CA ASN A 41 -6.64 9.51 4.96
C ASN A 41 -6.36 9.26 3.49
N ARG A 42 -7.37 9.54 2.69
CA ARG A 42 -7.31 9.21 1.29
C ARG A 42 -6.31 10.06 0.52
N GLU A 43 -6.22 11.29 0.91
CA GLU A 43 -5.31 12.18 0.22
C GLU A 43 -3.89 11.69 0.32
N GLU A 44 -3.51 11.23 1.50
CA GLU A 44 -2.19 10.69 1.68
C GLU A 44 -2.02 9.42 0.89
N ALA A 45 -3.05 8.59 0.87
CA ALA A 45 -2.97 7.33 0.14
C ALA A 45 -2.78 7.59 -1.34
N GLU A 46 -3.50 8.54 -1.89
CA GLU A 46 -3.37 8.85 -3.30
C GLU A 46 -1.99 9.40 -3.62
N ARG A 47 -1.50 10.24 -2.74
CA ARG A 47 -0.19 10.82 -2.94
C ARG A 47 0.88 9.73 -2.88
N ALA A 48 0.72 8.81 -1.93
CA ALA A 48 1.66 7.73 -1.78
C ALA A 48 1.62 6.79 -2.98
N PHE A 49 0.43 6.54 -3.50
CA PHE A 49 0.31 5.64 -4.63
C PHE A 49 1.01 6.22 -5.85
N ALA A 50 0.97 7.53 -5.99
CA ALA A 50 1.62 8.17 -7.11
C ALA A 50 3.13 8.20 -6.93
N ALA A 51 3.59 8.07 -5.69
CA ALA A 51 5.01 8.10 -5.42
C ALA A 51 5.55 6.68 -5.42
N SER A 52 6.86 6.57 -5.34
CA SER A 52 7.48 5.26 -5.28
C SER A 52 7.28 4.65 -3.91
N PRO A 53 7.07 3.34 -3.81
CA PRO A 53 6.93 2.71 -2.53
C PRO A 53 8.19 2.86 -1.68
N TYR A 54 9.32 3.05 -2.32
CA TYR A 54 10.55 3.19 -1.59
C TYR A 54 10.61 4.47 -0.77
N ALA A 55 9.73 5.39 -1.07
CA ALA A 55 9.65 6.61 -0.29
C ALA A 55 8.96 6.35 1.04
N TYR A 56 8.22 5.25 1.15
CA TYR A 56 7.44 4.94 2.34
C TYR A 56 7.82 3.63 2.99
N ILE A 57 8.30 2.68 2.21
CA ILE A 57 8.61 1.38 2.73
C ILE A 57 9.98 1.00 2.27
N GLY A 58 10.72 0.36 3.06
CA GLY A 58 11.94 -0.29 2.64
C GLY A 58 12.96 0.55 1.96
N LYS A 59 12.93 1.83 2.19
CA LYS A 59 13.87 2.59 1.57
C LYS A 59 15.21 2.18 1.98
N ASN A 60 15.34 1.70 3.10
CA ASN A 60 16.63 1.35 3.45
C ASN A 60 17.00 0.13 2.83
N ALA A 61 16.17 -0.45 2.31
CA ALA A 61 16.59 -1.60 1.63
C ALA A 61 17.50 -1.22 0.54
N LYS A 62 17.76 -0.52 0.50
CA LYS A 62 18.60 -0.31 -0.19
C LYS A 62 19.55 -0.19 -0.27
N LYS A 63 19.76 0.02 0.00
CA LYS A 63 20.63 0.18 0.01
C LYS A 63 21.21 -0.20 -0.34
N LYS A 64 21.44 -0.23 -0.67
CA LYS A 64 22.09 -0.44 -0.86
C LYS A 64 22.35 -0.62 -0.97
#